data_541f247d917df1b79698cc1485122959
#
_entry.id   541f247d917df1b79698cc1485122959
#
_cell.length_a   1.000
_cell.length_b   1.000
_cell.length_c   1.000
_cell.angle_alpha   90.00
_cell.angle_beta   90.00
_cell.angle_gamma   90.00
#
_symmetry.space_group_name_H-M   'P 1'
#
loop_
_entity.id
_entity.type
_entity.pdbx_description
1 polymer ?
#
loop_
_entity_poly.entity_id
_entity_poly.type
_entity_poly.pdbx_seq_one_letter_code
_entity_poly.pdbx_strand_id
1 'polypeptide(L)'
;MKNYILLLALTFATGAYCGNPYQDGSTVTANGITFKVENDKFGFALSNTANIYSHEANWRYKDGRKLETEDEYAVIDGSMKPGGENLAFRKSFLDANIKSLRSYEHSPMTIFYVVGPDGDTLEVTFIMDSVPELLSLPPEIFALLEQNLKKYVKWEVNKYGQQLEFMQAISPVHFQKVPLNSEVPQRNPDISFDSDLKLKIEGN
;
A
#
# COMPACT_ATOMS: atom_id res chain seq x y z
N MET A 1 10.48 27.93 46.35
CA MET A 1 10.50 27.75 44.90
C MET A 1 9.42 26.74 44.54
N LYS A 2 8.35 27.19 43.88
CA LYS A 2 7.18 26.35 43.54
C LYS A 2 7.38 25.83 42.12
N ASN A 3 7.54 24.50 41.97
CA ASN A 3 7.63 23.84 40.65
C ASN A 3 6.23 23.73 40.08
N TYR A 4 5.98 24.48 39.01
CA TYR A 4 4.78 24.27 38.17
C TYR A 4 5.06 23.18 37.17
N ILE A 5 4.43 22.00 37.39
CA ILE A 5 4.37 20.94 36.39
C ILE A 5 3.34 21.34 35.35
N LEU A 6 3.79 21.73 34.15
CA LEU A 6 2.92 22.01 33.01
C LEU A 6 2.42 20.68 32.45
N LEU A 7 1.19 20.30 32.82
CA LEU A 7 0.53 19.12 32.26
C LEU A 7 0.01 19.49 30.88
N LEU A 8 0.74 19.11 29.83
CA LEU A 8 0.29 19.25 28.44
C LEU A 8 -0.77 18.19 28.17
N ALA A 9 -2.05 18.55 28.30
CA ALA A 9 -3.15 17.69 27.92
C ALA A 9 -3.19 17.63 26.38
N LEU A 10 -2.69 16.52 25.79
CA LEU A 10 -2.95 16.18 24.41
C LEU A 10 -4.45 15.81 24.31
N THR A 11 -5.27 16.77 23.93
CA THR A 11 -6.64 16.51 23.51
C THR A 11 -6.60 15.84 22.13
N PHE A 12 -6.70 14.52 22.14
CA PHE A 12 -7.10 13.79 20.93
C PHE A 12 -8.54 14.22 20.64
N ALA A 13 -8.71 15.09 19.66
CA ALA A 13 -10.01 15.36 19.08
C ALA A 13 -10.42 14.10 18.30
N THR A 14 -11.08 13.16 19.00
CA THR A 14 -11.88 12.13 18.33
C THR A 14 -13.14 12.82 17.81
N GLY A 15 -12.99 13.53 16.71
CA GLY A 15 -14.13 13.99 15.92
C GLY A 15 -14.85 12.74 15.43
N ALA A 16 -16.02 12.44 15.99
CA ALA A 16 -16.93 11.51 15.34
C ALA A 16 -17.27 12.10 13.97
N TYR A 17 -16.65 11.59 12.92
CA TYR A 17 -16.96 11.94 11.54
C TYR A 17 -18.38 11.45 11.26
N CYS A 18 -19.39 12.31 11.44
CA CYS A 18 -20.76 12.11 10.99
C CYS A 18 -20.91 12.49 9.50
N GLY A 19 -20.15 11.84 8.62
CA GLY A 19 -20.20 12.08 7.16
C GLY A 19 -19.10 11.32 6.44
N ASN A 20 -19.27 11.14 5.12
CA ASN A 20 -18.22 10.59 4.27
C ASN A 20 -17.03 11.57 4.25
N PRO A 21 -15.82 11.20 4.75
CA PRO A 21 -14.66 12.09 4.72
C PRO A 21 -14.08 12.27 3.30
N TYR A 22 -14.49 11.42 2.35
CA TYR A 22 -13.97 11.37 0.99
C TYR A 22 -14.83 12.16 0.02
N GLN A 23 -14.85 13.50 0.18
CA GLN A 23 -15.56 14.39 -0.73
C GLN A 23 -14.64 14.82 -1.88
N ASP A 24 -15.19 14.87 -3.08
CA ASP A 24 -14.44 15.28 -4.27
C ASP A 24 -13.75 16.63 -4.09
N GLY A 25 -12.49 16.71 -4.54
CA GLY A 25 -11.66 17.91 -4.44
C GLY A 25 -11.18 18.27 -3.03
N SER A 26 -11.56 17.47 -1.99
CA SER A 26 -11.09 17.67 -0.62
C SER A 26 -9.71 17.06 -0.39
N THR A 27 -9.15 17.32 0.80
CA THR A 27 -7.98 16.62 1.32
C THR A 27 -8.29 16.01 2.67
N VAL A 28 -7.72 14.84 2.94
CA VAL A 28 -7.78 14.19 4.25
C VAL A 28 -6.36 13.95 4.75
N THR A 29 -6.12 14.25 6.02
CA THR A 29 -4.78 14.10 6.62
C THR A 29 -4.83 13.12 7.78
N ALA A 30 -3.94 12.14 7.77
CA ALA A 30 -3.80 11.14 8.84
C ALA A 30 -2.35 10.67 8.94
N ASN A 31 -1.84 10.46 10.14
CA ASN A 31 -0.49 9.95 10.42
C ASN A 31 0.63 10.70 9.65
N GLY A 32 0.47 12.02 9.44
CA GLY A 32 1.42 12.87 8.72
C GLY A 32 1.37 12.75 7.20
N ILE A 33 0.42 11.99 6.64
CA ILE A 33 0.16 11.87 5.20
C ILE A 33 -1.10 12.67 4.87
N THR A 34 -1.04 13.50 3.82
CA THR A 34 -2.19 14.22 3.28
C THR A 34 -2.55 13.62 1.93
N PHE A 35 -3.78 13.12 1.82
CA PHE A 35 -4.33 12.60 0.57
C PHE A 35 -5.23 13.64 -0.09
N LYS A 36 -5.08 13.81 -1.39
CA LYS A 36 -6.08 14.43 -2.25
C LYS A 36 -7.16 13.40 -2.54
N VAL A 37 -8.43 13.82 -2.46
CA VAL A 37 -9.59 13.00 -2.82
C VAL A 37 -10.08 13.42 -4.19
N GLU A 38 -10.21 12.47 -5.11
CA GLU A 38 -10.77 12.67 -6.46
C GLU A 38 -11.85 11.63 -6.68
N ASN A 39 -13.07 12.09 -6.98
CA ASN A 39 -14.21 11.20 -7.19
C ASN A 39 -14.59 11.16 -8.67
N ASP A 40 -15.04 10.01 -9.12
CA ASP A 40 -15.74 9.85 -10.39
C ASP A 40 -17.10 9.17 -10.20
N LYS A 41 -17.76 8.83 -11.30
CA LYS A 41 -19.10 8.19 -11.26
C LYS A 41 -19.08 6.76 -10.69
N PHE A 42 -17.92 6.13 -10.54
CA PHE A 42 -17.79 4.73 -10.12
C PHE A 42 -17.18 4.61 -8.72
N GLY A 43 -16.34 5.58 -8.34
CA GLY A 43 -15.57 5.46 -7.10
C GLY A 43 -14.84 6.73 -6.70
N PHE A 44 -13.80 6.54 -5.91
CA PHE A 44 -12.93 7.62 -5.46
C PHE A 44 -11.48 7.17 -5.44
N ALA A 45 -10.58 8.12 -5.60
CA ALA A 45 -9.15 7.91 -5.48
C ALA A 45 -8.56 8.71 -4.31
N LEU A 46 -7.56 8.13 -3.66
CA LEU A 46 -6.73 8.79 -2.65
C LEU A 46 -5.29 8.80 -3.13
N SER A 47 -4.77 9.98 -3.43
CA SER A 47 -3.39 10.20 -3.85
C SER A 47 -2.66 11.03 -2.81
N ASN A 48 -1.51 10.55 -2.32
CA ASN A 48 -0.67 11.34 -1.43
C ASN A 48 -0.22 12.63 -2.15
N THR A 49 -0.44 13.77 -1.52
CA THR A 49 -0.07 15.07 -2.11
C THR A 49 1.45 15.26 -2.29
N ALA A 50 2.26 14.42 -1.66
CA ALA A 50 3.71 14.38 -1.84
C ALA A 50 4.16 13.50 -3.03
N ASN A 51 3.24 12.78 -3.68
CA ASN A 51 3.54 12.00 -4.88
C ASN A 51 3.93 12.90 -6.03
N ILE A 52 4.98 12.55 -6.76
CA ILE A 52 5.53 13.32 -7.89
C ILE A 52 5.46 12.56 -9.22
N TYR A 53 5.54 11.22 -9.18
CA TYR A 53 5.58 10.38 -10.40
C TYR A 53 4.23 9.78 -10.77
N SER A 54 3.29 9.64 -9.84
CA SER A 54 1.99 9.03 -10.11
C SER A 54 1.11 9.84 -11.07
N HIS A 55 1.46 11.11 -11.31
CA HIS A 55 0.79 11.98 -12.27
C HIS A 55 1.49 12.05 -13.64
N GLU A 56 2.64 11.40 -13.79
CA GLU A 56 3.37 11.36 -15.06
C GLU A 56 2.70 10.38 -16.03
N ALA A 57 2.44 10.84 -17.24
CA ALA A 57 1.80 9.99 -18.25
C ALA A 57 2.77 8.96 -18.86
N ASN A 58 4.06 9.29 -18.94
CA ASN A 58 5.08 8.47 -19.59
C ASN A 58 6.26 8.22 -18.64
N TRP A 59 6.75 6.99 -18.67
CA TRP A 59 7.99 6.63 -17.99
C TRP A 59 9.17 7.34 -18.65
N ARG A 60 10.24 7.51 -17.89
CA ARG A 60 11.47 8.13 -18.41
C ARG A 60 12.72 7.40 -17.92
N TYR A 61 13.74 7.45 -18.73
CA TYR A 61 15.07 6.98 -18.37
C TYR A 61 15.72 7.91 -17.34
N LYS A 62 16.71 7.41 -16.62
CA LYS A 62 17.50 8.18 -15.64
C LYS A 62 18.21 9.40 -16.25
N ASP A 63 18.40 9.43 -17.57
CA ASP A 63 18.94 10.57 -18.32
C ASP A 63 17.87 11.61 -18.69
N GLY A 64 16.61 11.40 -18.28
CA GLY A 64 15.48 12.29 -18.53
C GLY A 64 14.75 12.06 -19.87
N ARG A 65 15.24 11.19 -20.75
CA ARG A 65 14.57 10.82 -22.01
C ARG A 65 13.32 10.02 -21.71
N LYS A 66 12.20 10.39 -22.32
CA LYS A 66 10.93 9.66 -22.19
C LYS A 66 10.92 8.40 -23.07
N LEU A 67 10.17 7.38 -22.66
CA LEU A 67 9.81 6.26 -23.53
C LEU A 67 8.76 6.76 -24.54
N GLU A 68 8.96 6.48 -25.80
CA GLU A 68 8.10 7.00 -26.88
C GLU A 68 7.42 5.90 -27.69
N THR A 69 7.96 4.68 -27.66
CA THR A 69 7.48 3.58 -28.51
C THR A 69 6.94 2.42 -27.70
N GLU A 70 5.96 1.70 -28.25
CA GLU A 70 5.41 0.48 -27.65
C GLU A 70 6.50 -0.60 -27.44
N ASP A 71 7.48 -0.67 -28.33
CA ASP A 71 8.59 -1.62 -28.23
C ASP A 71 9.48 -1.34 -27.02
N GLU A 72 9.69 -0.06 -26.66
CA GLU A 72 10.43 0.29 -25.43
C GLU A 72 9.68 -0.15 -24.18
N TYR A 73 8.35 0.03 -24.13
CA TYR A 73 7.53 -0.46 -23.02
C TYR A 73 7.48 -1.99 -22.94
N ALA A 74 7.41 -2.65 -24.11
CA ALA A 74 7.25 -4.11 -24.17
C ALA A 74 8.44 -4.91 -23.60
N VAL A 75 9.63 -4.33 -23.56
CA VAL A 75 10.83 -5.01 -23.02
C VAL A 75 11.02 -4.77 -21.51
N ILE A 76 10.27 -3.84 -20.95
CA ILE A 76 10.35 -3.52 -19.52
C ILE A 76 9.43 -4.47 -18.77
N ASP A 77 9.97 -5.14 -17.76
CA ASP A 77 9.24 -6.06 -16.92
C ASP A 77 9.56 -5.83 -15.44
N GLY A 78 8.51 -5.90 -14.62
CA GLY A 78 8.60 -5.82 -13.18
C GLY A 78 7.49 -6.66 -12.55
N SER A 79 7.84 -7.61 -11.71
CA SER A 79 6.88 -8.44 -10.99
C SER A 79 6.94 -8.18 -9.49
N MET A 80 5.76 -8.11 -8.87
CA MET A 80 5.66 -7.96 -7.42
C MET A 80 6.13 -9.23 -6.71
N LYS A 81 7.05 -9.08 -5.75
CA LYS A 81 7.48 -10.21 -4.90
C LYS A 81 6.31 -10.68 -4.02
N PRO A 82 6.09 -12.00 -3.92
CA PRO A 82 4.94 -12.53 -3.22
C PRO A 82 4.93 -12.19 -1.72
N GLY A 83 3.75 -11.97 -1.17
CA GLY A 83 3.50 -11.84 0.27
C GLY A 83 3.61 -10.42 0.84
N GLY A 84 4.28 -9.48 0.17
CA GLY A 84 4.46 -8.12 0.68
C GLY A 84 3.14 -7.37 0.80
N GLU A 85 2.30 -7.44 -0.22
CA GLU A 85 0.98 -6.79 -0.24
C GLU A 85 0.05 -7.38 0.84
N ASN A 86 -0.04 -8.69 0.94
CA ASN A 86 -0.82 -9.36 1.99
C ASN A 86 -0.36 -8.98 3.40
N LEU A 87 0.95 -8.85 3.61
CA LEU A 87 1.50 -8.41 4.89
C LEU A 87 1.13 -6.95 5.19
N ALA A 88 1.18 -6.06 4.18
CA ALA A 88 0.79 -4.67 4.32
C ALA A 88 -0.69 -4.54 4.73
N PHE A 89 -1.58 -5.26 4.04
CA PHE A 89 -3.01 -5.28 4.38
C PHE A 89 -3.26 -5.77 5.82
N ARG A 90 -2.68 -6.89 6.20
CA ARG A 90 -2.83 -7.44 7.56
C ARG A 90 -2.34 -6.52 8.66
N LYS A 91 -1.31 -5.71 8.38
CA LYS A 91 -0.79 -4.73 9.34
C LYS A 91 -1.61 -3.44 9.41
N SER A 92 -2.46 -3.19 8.42
CA SER A 92 -3.22 -1.96 8.29
C SER A 92 -4.71 -2.14 8.58
N PHE A 93 -5.29 -3.27 8.16
CA PHE A 93 -6.71 -3.55 8.29
C PHE A 93 -6.98 -4.48 9.47
N LEU A 94 -8.11 -4.25 10.15
CA LEU A 94 -8.66 -5.22 11.09
C LEU A 94 -9.26 -6.41 10.33
N ASP A 95 -9.26 -7.59 10.94
CA ASP A 95 -9.87 -8.79 10.37
C ASP A 95 -11.34 -8.58 9.97
N ALA A 96 -12.09 -7.75 10.73
CA ALA A 96 -13.47 -7.42 10.44
C ALA A 96 -13.60 -6.65 9.10
N ASN A 97 -12.71 -5.69 8.82
CA ASN A 97 -12.70 -4.95 7.57
C ASN A 97 -12.38 -5.87 6.37
N ILE A 98 -11.38 -6.75 6.51
CA ILE A 98 -11.04 -7.71 5.47
C ILE A 98 -12.22 -8.65 5.20
N LYS A 99 -12.88 -9.17 6.26
CA LYS A 99 -14.04 -10.07 6.13
C LYS A 99 -15.20 -9.42 5.39
N SER A 100 -15.53 -8.16 5.70
CA SER A 100 -16.62 -7.45 5.01
C SER A 100 -16.30 -7.24 3.52
N LEU A 101 -15.04 -6.90 3.19
CA LEU A 101 -14.61 -6.69 1.81
C LEU A 101 -14.46 -7.99 1.01
N ARG A 102 -14.33 -9.16 1.66
CA ARG A 102 -14.35 -10.48 0.99
C ARG A 102 -15.69 -10.82 0.36
N SER A 103 -16.79 -10.14 0.73
CA SER A 103 -18.12 -10.39 0.15
C SER A 103 -18.27 -9.92 -1.30
N TYR A 104 -17.36 -9.05 -1.78
CA TYR A 104 -17.40 -8.54 -3.14
C TYR A 104 -16.77 -9.55 -4.11
N GLU A 105 -17.47 -9.89 -5.20
CA GLU A 105 -16.97 -10.81 -6.22
C GLU A 105 -15.84 -10.20 -7.05
N HIS A 106 -15.93 -8.88 -7.31
CA HIS A 106 -14.87 -8.10 -7.95
C HIS A 106 -13.94 -7.45 -6.91
N SER A 107 -12.85 -6.90 -7.39
CA SER A 107 -11.94 -6.13 -6.54
C SER A 107 -12.49 -4.73 -6.30
N PRO A 108 -12.94 -4.38 -5.06
CA PRO A 108 -13.44 -3.04 -4.77
C PRO A 108 -12.32 -2.00 -4.57
N MET A 109 -11.05 -2.42 -4.66
CA MET A 109 -9.88 -1.57 -4.52
C MET A 109 -8.81 -2.00 -5.52
N THR A 110 -8.24 -1.02 -6.18
CA THR A 110 -7.05 -1.17 -7.03
C THR A 110 -5.96 -0.26 -6.52
N ILE A 111 -4.73 -0.76 -6.45
CA ILE A 111 -3.57 0.02 -6.04
C ILE A 111 -2.75 0.33 -7.27
N PHE A 112 -2.49 1.60 -7.48
CA PHE A 112 -1.55 2.10 -8.45
C PHE A 112 -0.21 2.34 -7.75
N TYR A 113 0.83 1.68 -8.24
CA TYR A 113 2.19 1.75 -7.71
C TYR A 113 3.11 2.54 -8.63
N VAL A 114 3.98 3.33 -8.04
CA VAL A 114 5.20 3.80 -8.69
C VAL A 114 6.37 3.02 -8.11
N VAL A 115 7.14 2.41 -8.97
CA VAL A 115 8.22 1.47 -8.63
C VAL A 115 9.55 2.05 -9.07
N GLY A 116 10.52 2.09 -8.19
CA GLY A 116 11.89 2.51 -8.48
C GLY A 116 12.69 1.43 -9.21
N PRO A 117 13.82 1.81 -9.82
CA PRO A 117 14.70 0.90 -10.56
C PRO A 117 15.32 -0.20 -9.69
N ASP A 118 15.39 -0.01 -8.41
CA ASP A 118 15.86 -0.96 -7.39
C ASP A 118 14.78 -1.94 -6.91
N GLY A 119 13.54 -1.75 -7.39
CA GLY A 119 12.38 -2.55 -7.01
C GLY A 119 11.70 -2.07 -5.73
N ASP A 120 12.02 -0.90 -5.24
CA ASP A 120 11.30 -0.29 -4.13
C ASP A 120 9.99 0.36 -4.58
N THR A 121 8.95 0.26 -3.76
CA THR A 121 7.71 1.01 -3.96
C THR A 121 7.93 2.46 -3.52
N LEU A 122 7.92 3.39 -4.47
CA LEU A 122 8.15 4.81 -4.23
C LEU A 122 6.86 5.54 -3.84
N GLU A 123 5.79 5.31 -4.60
CA GLU A 123 4.51 5.98 -4.42
C GLU A 123 3.36 4.99 -4.54
N VAL A 124 2.23 5.36 -3.92
CA VAL A 124 0.99 4.59 -3.93
C VAL A 124 -0.18 5.54 -4.15
N THR A 125 -1.13 5.14 -4.99
CA THR A 125 -2.45 5.75 -5.12
C THR A 125 -3.51 4.66 -4.98
N PHE A 126 -4.53 4.90 -4.18
CA PHE A 126 -5.67 4.00 -4.01
C PHE A 126 -6.79 4.42 -4.93
N ILE A 127 -7.31 3.50 -5.72
CA ILE A 127 -8.50 3.67 -6.56
C ILE A 127 -9.55 2.71 -6.02
N MET A 128 -10.69 3.22 -5.61
CA MET A 128 -11.67 2.47 -4.82
C MET A 128 -13.09 2.68 -5.33
N ASP A 129 -13.88 1.63 -5.30
CA ASP A 129 -15.32 1.74 -5.51
C ASP A 129 -15.99 2.46 -4.34
N SER A 130 -17.07 3.18 -4.60
CA SER A 130 -17.88 3.86 -3.57
C SER A 130 -18.76 2.88 -2.79
N VAL A 131 -18.12 1.85 -2.19
CA VAL A 131 -18.81 0.86 -1.34
C VAL A 131 -18.82 1.32 0.12
N PRO A 132 -19.89 1.05 0.88
CA PRO A 132 -20.03 1.51 2.27
C PRO A 132 -18.86 1.10 3.17
N GLU A 133 -18.30 -0.10 2.97
CA GLU A 133 -17.19 -0.64 3.74
C GLU A 133 -15.91 0.19 3.56
N LEU A 134 -15.59 0.65 2.33
CA LEU A 134 -14.42 1.50 2.07
C LEU A 134 -14.67 2.95 2.48
N LEU A 135 -15.88 3.48 2.22
CA LEU A 135 -16.26 4.84 2.59
C LEU A 135 -16.31 5.06 4.12
N SER A 136 -16.54 4.00 4.90
CA SER A 136 -16.56 4.06 6.36
C SER A 136 -15.19 3.91 7.02
N LEU A 137 -14.15 3.54 6.26
CA LEU A 137 -12.80 3.42 6.81
C LEU A 137 -12.23 4.80 7.15
N PRO A 138 -11.63 4.96 8.32
CA PRO A 138 -10.98 6.21 8.67
C PRO A 138 -9.68 6.40 7.84
N PRO A 139 -9.30 7.67 7.51
CA PRO A 139 -8.11 7.97 6.71
C PRO A 139 -6.81 7.39 7.27
N GLU A 140 -6.74 7.14 8.58
CA GLU A 140 -5.61 6.52 9.27
C GLU A 140 -5.29 5.13 8.74
N ILE A 141 -6.30 4.37 8.31
CA ILE A 141 -6.13 3.03 7.71
C ILE A 141 -5.36 3.16 6.39
N PHE A 142 -5.73 4.10 5.53
CA PHE A 142 -5.06 4.31 4.25
C PHE A 142 -3.64 4.87 4.43
N ALA A 143 -3.44 5.77 5.40
CA ALA A 143 -2.10 6.27 5.72
C ALA A 143 -1.18 5.15 6.22
N LEU A 144 -1.70 4.27 7.08
CA LEU A 144 -0.95 3.10 7.56
C LEU A 144 -0.71 2.08 6.43
N LEU A 145 -1.71 1.88 5.55
CA LEU A 145 -1.57 0.99 4.40
C LEU A 145 -0.49 1.50 3.44
N GLU A 146 -0.47 2.79 3.10
CA GLU A 146 0.58 3.36 2.24
C GLU A 146 1.97 3.13 2.82
N GLN A 147 2.17 3.41 4.12
CA GLN A 147 3.44 3.18 4.80
C GLN A 147 3.86 1.70 4.75
N ASN A 148 2.91 0.79 4.99
CA ASN A 148 3.18 -0.64 4.97
C ASN A 148 3.42 -1.17 3.54
N LEU A 149 2.72 -0.67 2.53
CA LEU A 149 2.97 -1.02 1.13
C LEU A 149 4.37 -0.58 0.70
N LYS A 150 4.78 0.65 0.96
CA LYS A 150 6.15 1.14 0.67
C LYS A 150 7.22 0.31 1.39
N LYS A 151 6.93 -0.17 2.59
CA LYS A 151 7.87 -0.95 3.39
C LYS A 151 8.00 -2.40 2.93
N TYR A 152 6.88 -3.07 2.65
CA TYR A 152 6.85 -4.53 2.49
C TYR A 152 6.69 -4.98 1.03
N VAL A 153 6.11 -4.16 0.16
CA VAL A 153 5.98 -4.50 -1.26
C VAL A 153 7.29 -4.19 -1.98
N LYS A 154 7.86 -5.23 -2.56
CA LYS A 154 9.09 -5.17 -3.33
C LYS A 154 8.87 -5.79 -4.71
N TRP A 155 9.64 -5.36 -5.68
CA TRP A 155 9.51 -5.74 -7.07
C TRP A 155 10.79 -6.38 -7.58
N GLU A 156 10.67 -7.34 -8.47
CA GLU A 156 11.76 -7.80 -9.30
C GLU A 156 11.71 -7.01 -10.60
N VAL A 157 12.71 -6.17 -10.81
CA VAL A 157 12.80 -5.29 -11.99
C VAL A 157 13.87 -5.81 -12.91
N ASN A 158 13.54 -6.02 -14.19
CA ASN A 158 14.49 -6.50 -15.16
C ASN A 158 15.54 -5.42 -15.52
N LYS A 159 16.60 -5.82 -16.27
CA LYS A 159 17.70 -4.92 -16.65
C LYS A 159 17.28 -3.67 -17.43
N TYR A 160 16.15 -3.71 -18.13
CA TYR A 160 15.62 -2.57 -18.89
C TYR A 160 14.90 -1.60 -17.96
N GLY A 161 14.05 -2.12 -17.06
CA GLY A 161 13.37 -1.31 -16.02
C GLY A 161 14.37 -0.65 -15.07
N GLN A 162 15.49 -1.29 -14.77
CA GLN A 162 16.57 -0.71 -13.95
C GLN A 162 17.23 0.54 -14.55
N GLN A 163 17.03 0.82 -15.83
CA GLN A 163 17.52 2.03 -16.50
C GLN A 163 16.54 3.21 -16.38
N LEU A 164 15.32 2.94 -15.97
CA LEU A 164 14.29 3.96 -15.78
C LEU A 164 14.45 4.70 -14.45
N GLU A 165 13.93 5.90 -14.40
CA GLU A 165 13.79 6.65 -13.14
C GLU A 165 12.68 6.04 -12.27
N PHE A 166 11.59 5.63 -12.92
CA PHE A 166 10.46 4.92 -12.30
C PHE A 166 9.70 4.09 -13.33
N MET A 167 8.91 3.15 -12.83
CA MET A 167 7.89 2.41 -13.56
C MET A 167 6.54 2.54 -12.83
N GLN A 168 5.46 2.20 -13.52
CA GLN A 168 4.12 2.17 -12.93
C GLN A 168 3.54 0.76 -13.05
N ALA A 169 2.83 0.33 -12.01
CA ALA A 169 2.15 -0.96 -11.98
C ALA A 169 0.78 -0.82 -11.31
N ILE A 170 -0.15 -1.69 -11.70
CA ILE A 170 -1.52 -1.70 -11.18
C ILE A 170 -1.77 -3.09 -10.57
N SER A 171 -2.29 -3.11 -9.34
CA SER A 171 -2.67 -4.34 -8.65
C SER A 171 -4.13 -4.27 -8.15
N PRO A 172 -5.06 -5.01 -8.74
CA PRO A 172 -6.39 -5.19 -8.16
C PRO A 172 -6.30 -6.02 -6.87
N VAL A 173 -6.91 -5.53 -5.79
CA VAL A 173 -6.86 -6.18 -4.48
C VAL A 173 -7.96 -7.23 -4.35
N HIS A 174 -7.60 -8.50 -4.42
CA HIS A 174 -8.51 -9.61 -4.18
C HIS A 174 -8.61 -9.92 -2.68
N PHE A 175 -9.53 -9.26 -1.96
CA PHE A 175 -9.69 -9.44 -0.50
C PHE A 175 -9.94 -10.88 -0.09
N GLN A 176 -10.53 -11.71 -0.95
CA GLN A 176 -10.69 -13.16 -0.71
C GLN A 176 -9.33 -13.88 -0.50
N LYS A 177 -8.24 -13.33 -1.08
CA LYS A 177 -6.88 -13.88 -0.98
C LYS A 177 -6.05 -13.25 0.14
N VAL A 178 -6.51 -12.13 0.72
CA VAL A 178 -5.83 -11.49 1.86
C VAL A 178 -6.08 -12.33 3.11
N PRO A 179 -5.06 -12.95 3.73
CA PRO A 179 -5.25 -13.77 4.92
C PRO A 179 -5.60 -12.90 6.13
N LEU A 180 -6.46 -13.38 7.01
CA LEU A 180 -6.75 -12.73 8.27
C LEU A 180 -5.60 -12.92 9.26
N ASN A 181 -5.43 -12.00 10.21
CA ASN A 181 -4.47 -12.16 11.29
C ASN A 181 -4.77 -13.39 12.15
N SER A 182 -6.07 -13.69 12.35
CA SER A 182 -6.53 -14.89 13.05
C SER A 182 -6.27 -16.21 12.30
N GLU A 183 -6.07 -16.17 10.98
CA GLU A 183 -5.80 -17.34 10.13
C GLU A 183 -4.30 -17.68 10.04
N VAL A 184 -3.42 -16.74 10.42
CA VAL A 184 -1.98 -16.97 10.36
C VAL A 184 -1.48 -17.48 11.70
N PRO A 185 -0.82 -18.66 11.74
CA PRO A 185 -0.22 -19.17 12.96
C PRO A 185 0.66 -18.13 13.62
N GLN A 186 0.37 -17.78 14.87
CA GLN A 186 1.26 -16.96 15.69
C GLN A 186 2.55 -17.77 15.81
N ARG A 187 3.66 -17.25 15.25
CA ARG A 187 4.97 -17.84 15.48
C ARG A 187 5.23 -17.73 16.98
N ASN A 188 5.26 -18.85 17.67
CA ASN A 188 5.66 -18.87 19.08
C ASN A 188 7.07 -18.27 19.18
N PRO A 189 7.29 -17.15 19.87
CA PRO A 189 8.62 -16.54 19.96
C PRO A 189 9.66 -17.44 20.63
N ASP A 190 9.22 -18.49 21.33
CA ASP A 190 10.08 -19.44 22.05
C ASP A 190 10.63 -20.57 21.19
N ILE A 191 10.26 -20.69 19.91
CA ILE A 191 10.87 -21.65 19.00
C ILE A 191 12.01 -20.96 18.26
N SER A 192 13.19 -20.90 18.87
CA SER A 192 14.45 -20.67 18.16
C SER A 192 14.67 -21.85 17.22
N PHE A 193 14.60 -21.63 15.91
CA PHE A 193 15.14 -22.60 14.97
C PHE A 193 16.66 -22.63 15.19
N ASP A 194 17.12 -23.72 15.82
CA ASP A 194 18.53 -24.05 15.84
C ASP A 194 18.99 -24.19 14.38
N SER A 195 19.91 -23.33 13.94
CA SER A 195 20.42 -23.26 12.57
C SER A 195 21.30 -24.47 12.19
N ASP A 196 21.37 -25.50 13.06
CA ASP A 196 22.27 -26.64 12.92
C ASP A 196 21.62 -27.94 12.46
N LEU A 197 20.39 -27.90 11.93
CA LEU A 197 19.79 -29.10 11.28
C LEU A 197 20.45 -29.34 9.92
N LYS A 198 21.71 -29.81 9.94
CA LYS A 198 22.34 -30.48 8.79
C LYS A 198 21.53 -31.72 8.48
N LEU A 199 20.78 -31.69 7.37
CA LEU A 199 20.20 -32.89 6.76
C LEU A 199 21.34 -33.82 6.37
N LYS A 200 21.62 -34.81 7.21
CA LYS A 200 22.39 -36.00 6.83
C LYS A 200 21.49 -36.85 5.93
N ILE A 201 21.67 -36.73 4.63
CA ILE A 201 21.15 -37.69 3.69
C ILE A 201 22.15 -38.86 3.73
N GLU A 202 21.86 -39.90 4.53
CA GLU A 202 22.53 -41.19 4.41
C GLU A 202 21.96 -41.86 3.19
N GLY A 203 22.76 -42.01 2.14
CA GLY A 203 22.47 -42.84 1.01
C GLY A 203 22.67 -44.30 1.38
N ASN A 204 21.70 -45.14 1.00
CA ASN A 204 21.84 -46.54 0.70
C ASN A 204 21.52 -46.80 -0.77
#